data_91a0cdf81a6d31684b5217844b891c95
#
_entry.id   91a0cdf81a6d31684b5217844b891c95
#
_cell.length_a   1.000
_cell.length_b   1.000
_cell.length_c   1.000
_cell.angle_alpha   90.00
_cell.angle_beta   90.00
_cell.angle_gamma   90.00
#
_symmetry.space_group_name_H-M   'P 1'
#
loop_
_entity.id
_entity.type
_entity.pdbx_description
1 polymer ?
#
loop_
_entity_poly.entity_id
_entity_poly.type
_entity_poly.pdbx_seq_one_letter_code
_entity_poly.pdbx_strand_id
1 'polypeptide(L)'
;MVVQNKGRRLSLAAADGSPVAPWREQYPYSERLARGDYADAKRALQIELLKLQRSVKSSGQRLLIVFEGQDAAGKGGTIRRFTENLNPRGLRVVALEKPSAHEQGDGYLRRYLPHLPAPGEIVLFDRSWYNRAGVEHVMGFCDQREYARFLRDAPTFESELVADGITLVKFWLSVSRTEQLRRFVDRYTDPVKRWKLSPVDLASLDRWDDYARARDVVFRHTDLPDAPWTVIKSNDKKRARLAAMRHVLSRCDYEGKDVVVVGVPDPLICGPARVAESAAPGLSDSAAAESEPVILTRIPAPALTAVEAEDVSRSDESPGGVATRPARSLPVFEPAPALAPMALRADAG
;
A
#
# COMPACT_ATOMS: atom_id res chain seq x y z
N MET A 1 -19.76 -19.90 -5.04
CA MET A 1 -18.53 -20.37 -5.75
C MET A 1 -17.88 -21.46 -4.94
N VAL A 2 -17.30 -22.44 -5.59
CA VAL A 2 -16.64 -23.58 -4.94
C VAL A 2 -15.15 -23.62 -5.30
N VAL A 3 -14.33 -24.10 -4.37
CA VAL A 3 -12.92 -24.36 -4.63
C VAL A 3 -12.81 -25.78 -5.16
N GLN A 4 -12.33 -25.92 -6.40
CA GLN A 4 -12.10 -27.22 -7.03
C GLN A 4 -10.63 -27.60 -6.94
N ASN A 5 -10.39 -28.88 -6.64
CA ASN A 5 -9.05 -29.45 -6.69
C ASN A 5 -8.81 -30.08 -8.10
N LYS A 6 -7.95 -29.45 -8.89
CA LYS A 6 -7.49 -29.96 -10.19
C LYS A 6 -6.07 -30.52 -10.05
N GLY A 7 -5.94 -31.60 -9.31
CA GLY A 7 -4.64 -32.22 -9.02
C GLY A 7 -3.78 -31.34 -8.10
N ARG A 8 -2.66 -30.82 -8.59
CA ARG A 8 -1.73 -29.98 -7.78
C ARG A 8 -2.17 -28.52 -7.60
N ARG A 9 -3.32 -28.11 -8.17
CA ARG A 9 -3.80 -26.73 -8.08
C ARG A 9 -5.26 -26.68 -7.64
N LEU A 10 -5.54 -25.79 -6.70
CA LEU A 10 -6.90 -25.37 -6.40
C LEU A 10 -7.30 -24.25 -7.39
N SER A 11 -8.55 -24.27 -7.82
CA SER A 11 -9.13 -23.23 -8.67
C SER A 11 -10.54 -22.90 -8.21
N LEU A 12 -10.99 -21.66 -8.46
CA LEU A 12 -12.38 -21.30 -8.26
C LEU A 12 -13.23 -21.70 -9.46
N ALA A 13 -14.41 -22.25 -9.18
CA ALA A 13 -15.44 -22.55 -10.16
C ALA A 13 -16.80 -22.04 -9.67
N ALA A 14 -17.79 -21.95 -10.55
CA ALA A 14 -19.17 -21.77 -10.17
C ALA A 14 -19.68 -23.02 -9.42
N ALA A 15 -20.87 -22.93 -8.82
CA ALA A 15 -21.46 -24.07 -8.10
C ALA A 15 -21.71 -25.28 -9.00
N ASP A 16 -21.99 -25.06 -10.27
CA ASP A 16 -22.17 -26.08 -11.33
C ASP A 16 -20.82 -26.62 -11.88
N GLY A 17 -19.69 -26.16 -11.37
CA GLY A 17 -18.34 -26.54 -11.82
C GLY A 17 -17.84 -25.81 -13.06
N SER A 18 -18.61 -24.86 -13.63
CA SER A 18 -18.17 -24.09 -14.79
C SER A 18 -17.01 -23.15 -14.45
N PRO A 19 -16.13 -22.84 -15.44
CA PRO A 19 -15.02 -21.91 -15.23
C PRO A 19 -15.53 -20.50 -14.93
N VAL A 20 -14.98 -19.87 -13.92
CA VAL A 20 -15.26 -18.46 -13.60
C VAL A 20 -14.09 -17.57 -13.99
N ALA A 21 -14.41 -16.33 -14.36
CA ALA A 21 -13.43 -15.28 -14.64
C ALA A 21 -13.53 -14.15 -13.60
N PRO A 22 -13.09 -14.37 -12.34
CA PRO A 22 -13.32 -13.43 -11.24
C PRO A 22 -12.81 -12.02 -11.50
N TRP A 23 -11.79 -11.88 -12.33
CA TRP A 23 -11.22 -10.60 -12.70
C TRP A 23 -12.18 -9.70 -13.50
N ARG A 24 -13.22 -10.29 -14.14
CA ARG A 24 -14.25 -9.54 -14.89
C ARG A 24 -15.32 -8.92 -14.00
N GLU A 25 -15.42 -9.37 -12.77
CA GLU A 25 -16.41 -8.87 -11.83
C GLU A 25 -16.28 -7.36 -11.64
N GLN A 26 -17.31 -6.61 -12.02
CA GLN A 26 -17.34 -5.14 -11.95
C GLN A 26 -16.13 -4.45 -12.61
N TYR A 27 -15.51 -5.11 -13.61
CA TYR A 27 -14.33 -4.58 -14.29
C TYR A 27 -14.72 -4.02 -15.66
N PRO A 28 -14.23 -2.82 -16.04
CA PRO A 28 -14.73 -2.10 -17.22
C PRO A 28 -14.28 -2.69 -18.57
N TYR A 29 -13.37 -3.66 -18.56
CA TYR A 29 -12.85 -4.29 -19.78
C TYR A 29 -13.28 -5.74 -19.91
N SER A 30 -13.64 -6.15 -21.13
CA SER A 30 -13.97 -7.55 -21.46
C SER A 30 -12.75 -8.46 -21.53
N GLU A 31 -11.54 -7.87 -21.77
CA GLU A 31 -10.30 -8.59 -21.95
C GLU A 31 -9.17 -8.01 -21.07
N ARG A 32 -8.28 -8.88 -20.64
CA ARG A 32 -7.04 -8.45 -19.98
C ARG A 32 -6.09 -7.84 -20.99
N LEU A 33 -5.34 -6.82 -20.55
CA LEU A 33 -4.30 -6.22 -21.37
C LEU A 33 -3.32 -7.31 -21.86
N ALA A 34 -3.02 -7.31 -23.16
CA ALA A 34 -2.11 -8.26 -23.78
C ALA A 34 -0.70 -8.14 -23.15
N ARG A 35 0.10 -9.20 -23.24
CA ARG A 35 1.41 -9.23 -22.58
C ARG A 35 2.42 -8.34 -23.31
N GLY A 36 2.36 -8.29 -24.64
CA GLY A 36 3.21 -7.44 -25.47
C GLY A 36 2.97 -5.97 -25.16
N ASP A 37 1.70 -5.52 -25.35
CA ASP A 37 1.29 -4.12 -25.11
C ASP A 37 1.67 -3.63 -23.71
N TYR A 38 1.48 -4.52 -22.72
CA TYR A 38 1.92 -4.22 -21.35
C TYR A 38 3.42 -4.07 -21.22
N ALA A 39 4.22 -4.94 -21.87
CA ALA A 39 5.67 -4.90 -21.76
C ALA A 39 6.22 -3.61 -22.36
N ASP A 40 5.73 -3.21 -23.53
CA ASP A 40 6.16 -2.02 -24.25
C ASP A 40 5.76 -0.73 -23.50
N ALA A 41 4.50 -0.62 -23.12
CA ALA A 41 4.02 0.52 -22.33
C ALA A 41 4.74 0.63 -20.98
N LYS A 42 4.96 -0.50 -20.29
CA LYS A 42 5.70 -0.52 -19.04
C LYS A 42 7.12 -0.01 -19.20
N ARG A 43 7.85 -0.49 -20.25
CA ARG A 43 9.20 -0.06 -20.52
C ARG A 43 9.28 1.45 -20.81
N ALA A 44 8.38 1.97 -21.62
CA ALA A 44 8.31 3.40 -21.91
C ALA A 44 8.09 4.24 -20.64
N LEU A 45 7.13 3.85 -19.80
CA LEU A 45 6.89 4.54 -18.53
C LEU A 45 8.02 4.40 -17.51
N GLN A 46 8.79 3.31 -17.55
CA GLN A 46 9.98 3.15 -16.71
C GLN A 46 11.13 4.07 -17.14
N ILE A 47 11.25 4.38 -18.41
CA ILE A 47 12.18 5.42 -18.89
C ILE A 47 11.75 6.79 -18.35
N GLU A 48 10.47 7.10 -18.36
CA GLU A 48 9.96 8.34 -17.77
C GLU A 48 10.19 8.41 -16.25
N LEU A 49 10.03 7.29 -15.51
CA LEU A 49 10.37 7.22 -14.08
C LEU A 49 11.87 7.49 -13.81
N LEU A 50 12.77 7.07 -14.69
CA LEU A 50 14.20 7.39 -14.58
C LEU A 50 14.47 8.89 -14.78
N LYS A 51 13.76 9.55 -15.71
CA LYS A 51 13.85 11.00 -15.90
C LYS A 51 13.30 11.74 -14.66
N LEU A 52 12.15 11.31 -14.15
CA LEU A 52 11.58 11.84 -12.91
C LEU A 52 12.56 11.71 -11.74
N GLN A 53 13.15 10.52 -11.53
CA GLN A 53 14.11 10.32 -10.45
C GLN A 53 15.33 11.23 -10.58
N ARG A 54 15.86 11.44 -11.80
CA ARG A 54 16.97 12.37 -12.05
C ARG A 54 16.57 13.79 -11.67
N SER A 55 15.39 14.22 -12.10
CA SER A 55 14.86 15.56 -11.79
C SER A 55 14.64 15.75 -10.28
N VAL A 56 14.00 14.79 -9.60
CA VAL A 56 13.82 14.81 -8.15
C VAL A 56 15.17 14.98 -7.44
N LYS A 57 16.19 14.23 -7.86
CA LYS A 57 17.52 14.30 -7.26
C LYS A 57 18.20 15.65 -7.49
N SER A 58 18.10 16.23 -8.68
CA SER A 58 18.76 17.49 -9.01
C SER A 58 18.07 18.72 -8.42
N SER A 59 16.73 18.69 -8.34
CA SER A 59 15.92 19.80 -7.82
C SER A 59 15.76 19.79 -6.29
N GLY A 60 16.07 18.68 -5.63
CA GLY A 60 15.79 18.53 -4.20
C GLY A 60 14.31 18.26 -3.88
N GLN A 61 13.46 18.03 -4.87
CA GLN A 61 12.06 17.65 -4.64
C GLN A 61 11.95 16.40 -3.75
N ARG A 62 10.84 16.30 -3.00
CA ARG A 62 10.53 15.18 -2.13
C ARG A 62 9.25 14.52 -2.60
N LEU A 63 9.31 13.24 -2.99
CA LEU A 63 8.15 12.51 -3.48
C LEU A 63 7.82 11.34 -2.54
N LEU A 64 6.61 11.35 -2.00
CA LEU A 64 6.07 10.30 -1.14
C LEU A 64 4.88 9.63 -1.81
N ILE A 65 4.95 8.32 -2.03
CA ILE A 65 3.88 7.54 -2.66
C ILE A 65 3.38 6.48 -1.69
N VAL A 66 2.13 6.60 -1.28
CA VAL A 66 1.48 5.66 -0.36
C VAL A 66 0.65 4.66 -1.15
N PHE A 67 0.87 3.37 -0.91
CA PHE A 67 0.11 2.27 -1.52
C PHE A 67 -0.74 1.56 -0.47
N GLU A 68 -2.04 1.81 -0.53
CA GLU A 68 -3.06 1.18 0.29
C GLU A 68 -4.03 0.35 -0.56
N GLY A 69 -4.98 -0.30 0.09
CA GLY A 69 -6.02 -1.10 -0.57
C GLY A 69 -6.14 -2.50 0.00
N GLN A 70 -7.12 -3.25 -0.51
CA GLN A 70 -7.45 -4.58 -0.01
C GLN A 70 -6.25 -5.53 -0.09
N ASP A 71 -6.31 -6.60 0.71
CA ASP A 71 -5.31 -7.66 0.64
C ASP A 71 -5.35 -8.35 -0.72
N ALA A 72 -4.19 -8.79 -1.17
CA ALA A 72 -3.99 -9.33 -2.51
C ALA A 72 -4.32 -8.37 -3.67
N ALA A 73 -4.68 -7.09 -3.45
CA ALA A 73 -4.95 -6.13 -4.52
C ALA A 73 -3.76 -5.90 -5.46
N GLY A 74 -2.53 -6.08 -4.99
CA GLY A 74 -1.34 -6.04 -5.84
C GLY A 74 -0.37 -4.91 -5.52
N LYS A 75 -0.45 -4.32 -4.32
CA LYS A 75 0.43 -3.25 -3.82
C LYS A 75 1.91 -3.52 -4.10
N GLY A 76 2.51 -4.49 -3.47
CA GLY A 76 3.94 -4.81 -3.64
C GLY A 76 4.33 -5.18 -5.08
N GLY A 77 3.41 -5.73 -5.89
CA GLY A 77 3.65 -5.96 -7.31
C GLY A 77 3.66 -4.67 -8.14
N THR A 78 2.94 -3.65 -7.73
CA THR A 78 2.93 -2.32 -8.34
C THR A 78 4.20 -1.56 -7.92
N ILE A 79 4.50 -1.52 -6.64
CA ILE A 79 5.74 -0.93 -6.08
C ILE A 79 6.97 -1.48 -6.82
N ARG A 80 7.05 -2.81 -6.96
CA ARG A 80 8.16 -3.43 -7.71
C ARG A 80 8.30 -2.89 -9.14
N ARG A 81 7.20 -2.52 -9.83
CA ARG A 81 7.26 -1.97 -11.19
C ARG A 81 7.73 -0.53 -11.23
N PHE A 82 7.50 0.22 -10.17
CA PHE A 82 8.13 1.53 -9.99
C PHE A 82 9.63 1.41 -9.76
N THR A 83 10.06 0.44 -8.95
CA THR A 83 11.42 0.41 -8.40
C THR A 83 12.42 -0.40 -9.21
N GLU A 84 11.95 -1.32 -10.08
CA GLU A 84 12.82 -2.34 -10.72
C GLU A 84 13.97 -1.77 -11.58
N ASN A 85 13.89 -0.52 -12.02
CA ASN A 85 14.94 0.11 -12.85
C ASN A 85 15.45 1.43 -12.25
N LEU A 86 14.93 1.87 -11.10
CA LEU A 86 15.37 3.10 -10.46
C LEU A 86 16.66 2.89 -9.65
N ASN A 87 17.45 3.95 -9.52
CA ASN A 87 18.64 3.93 -8.68
C ASN A 87 18.26 3.83 -7.19
N PRO A 88 18.67 2.78 -6.47
CA PRO A 88 18.29 2.57 -5.07
C PRO A 88 18.85 3.62 -4.11
N ARG A 89 19.86 4.43 -4.52
CA ARG A 89 20.41 5.49 -3.65
C ARG A 89 19.52 6.70 -3.51
N GLY A 90 18.52 6.89 -4.38
CA GLY A 90 17.56 8.00 -4.32
C GLY A 90 16.13 7.49 -4.18
N LEU A 91 15.97 6.23 -3.76
CA LEU A 91 14.68 5.57 -3.65
C LEU A 91 14.66 4.65 -2.44
N ARG A 92 13.62 4.72 -1.63
CA ARG A 92 13.34 3.74 -0.57
C ARG A 92 11.95 3.15 -0.68
N VAL A 93 11.82 1.88 -0.34
CA VAL A 93 10.54 1.24 -0.09
C VAL A 93 10.45 0.98 1.40
N VAL A 94 9.40 1.48 2.02
CA VAL A 94 9.15 1.37 3.46
C VAL A 94 7.94 0.47 3.67
N ALA A 95 8.12 -0.57 4.46
CA ALA A 95 7.06 -1.47 4.90
C ALA A 95 7.26 -1.71 6.40
N LEU A 96 6.53 -0.99 7.22
CA LEU A 96 6.66 -1.11 8.68
C LEU A 96 5.84 -2.30 9.19
N GLU A 97 6.41 -3.03 10.12
CA GLU A 97 5.70 -4.07 10.88
C GLU A 97 4.72 -3.44 11.88
N LYS A 98 4.00 -4.26 12.63
CA LYS A 98 3.16 -3.78 13.73
C LYS A 98 3.98 -2.92 14.70
N PRO A 99 3.37 -1.85 15.30
CA PRO A 99 4.09 -1.00 16.26
C PRO A 99 4.68 -1.80 17.42
N SER A 100 5.92 -1.51 17.78
CA SER A 100 6.52 -1.99 19.02
C SER A 100 5.83 -1.37 20.25
N ALA A 101 6.04 -1.94 21.43
CA ALA A 101 5.49 -1.39 22.68
C ALA A 101 5.96 0.07 22.93
N HIS A 102 7.18 0.40 22.54
CA HIS A 102 7.71 1.77 22.66
C HIS A 102 6.99 2.74 21.69
N GLU A 103 6.83 2.36 20.42
CA GLU A 103 6.14 3.19 19.42
C GLU A 103 4.65 3.40 19.72
N GLN A 104 4.02 2.52 20.51
CA GLN A 104 2.62 2.69 20.93
C GLN A 104 2.45 3.86 21.90
N GLY A 105 3.48 4.18 22.72
CA GLY A 105 3.46 5.29 23.68
C GLY A 105 3.68 6.68 23.07
N ASP A 106 4.41 6.78 21.95
CA ASP A 106 4.93 8.05 21.42
C ASP A 106 4.01 8.78 20.42
N GLY A 107 2.83 8.27 20.21
CA GLY A 107 1.92 8.79 19.17
C GLY A 107 2.13 8.12 17.82
N TYR A 108 1.06 7.55 17.32
CA TYR A 108 1.07 6.62 16.19
C TYR A 108 1.74 7.15 14.91
N LEU A 109 1.51 8.42 14.56
CA LEU A 109 2.05 9.02 13.33
C LEU A 109 3.57 9.28 13.41
N ARG A 110 4.12 9.46 14.62
CA ARG A 110 5.54 9.76 14.81
C ARG A 110 6.48 8.68 14.28
N ARG A 111 6.05 7.41 14.31
CA ARG A 111 6.86 6.29 13.80
C ARG A 111 7.15 6.40 12.30
N TYR A 112 6.38 7.19 11.55
CA TYR A 112 6.57 7.39 10.11
C TYR A 112 7.53 8.55 9.79
N LEU A 113 7.75 9.49 10.70
CA LEU A 113 8.62 10.66 10.49
C LEU A 113 10.05 10.30 10.04
N PRO A 114 10.73 9.30 10.65
CA PRO A 114 12.09 8.93 10.23
C PRO A 114 12.15 8.34 8.81
N HIS A 115 11.01 7.98 8.25
CA HIS A 115 10.89 7.35 6.95
C HIS A 115 10.41 8.28 5.84
N LEU A 116 10.14 9.55 6.15
CA LEU A 116 9.77 10.55 5.16
C LEU A 116 10.93 10.82 4.18
N PRO A 117 10.62 11.28 2.94
CA PRO A 117 11.66 11.55 1.96
C PRO A 117 12.54 12.72 2.35
N ALA A 118 13.86 12.54 2.28
CA ALA A 118 14.82 13.60 2.32
C ALA A 118 14.82 14.40 1.00
N PRO A 119 15.39 15.63 0.93
CA PRO A 119 15.54 16.36 -0.32
C PRO A 119 16.21 15.52 -1.41
N GLY A 120 15.58 15.42 -2.58
CA GLY A 120 16.06 14.62 -3.70
C GLY A 120 15.71 13.13 -3.63
N GLU A 121 14.78 12.73 -2.75
CA GLU A 121 14.44 11.34 -2.52
C GLU A 121 12.98 11.01 -2.92
N ILE A 122 12.79 9.78 -3.41
CA ILE A 122 11.48 9.17 -3.66
C ILE A 122 11.28 8.06 -2.62
N VAL A 123 10.18 8.11 -1.86
CA VAL A 123 9.82 7.07 -0.89
C VAL A 123 8.47 6.45 -1.25
N LEU A 124 8.42 5.13 -1.27
CA LEU A 124 7.20 4.36 -1.49
C LEU A 124 6.84 3.58 -0.22
N PHE A 125 5.64 3.82 0.30
CA PHE A 125 5.12 3.05 1.42
C PHE A 125 4.27 1.87 0.93
N ASP A 126 4.66 0.62 1.27
CA ASP A 126 3.80 -0.57 1.14
C ASP A 126 3.00 -0.71 2.43
N ARG A 127 1.79 -0.17 2.45
CA ARG A 127 0.99 0.20 3.61
C ARG A 127 1.62 1.37 4.40
N SER A 128 0.83 2.06 5.16
CA SER A 128 1.25 3.30 5.84
C SER A 128 0.56 3.47 7.18
N TRP A 129 0.48 4.72 7.65
CA TRP A 129 -0.32 5.10 8.82
C TRP A 129 -1.78 4.69 8.73
N TYR A 130 -2.30 4.46 7.55
CA TYR A 130 -3.66 3.98 7.33
C TYR A 130 -3.94 2.57 7.83
N ASN A 131 -2.91 1.79 8.22
CA ASN A 131 -3.10 0.54 8.94
C ASN A 131 -3.96 0.73 10.20
N ARG A 132 -3.87 1.87 10.88
CA ARG A 132 -4.66 2.21 12.08
C ARG A 132 -6.16 2.21 11.76
N ALA A 133 -6.58 2.82 10.65
CA ALA A 133 -7.98 2.87 10.24
C ALA A 133 -8.42 1.68 9.38
N GLY A 134 -7.49 0.87 8.90
CA GLY A 134 -7.73 -0.34 8.15
C GLY A 134 -7.65 -1.59 9.03
N VAL A 135 -6.58 -2.35 8.86
CA VAL A 135 -6.41 -3.65 9.51
C VAL A 135 -6.44 -3.57 11.04
N GLU A 136 -5.88 -2.54 11.65
CA GLU A 136 -5.84 -2.45 13.11
C GLU A 136 -7.24 -2.23 13.70
N HIS A 137 -8.04 -1.36 13.09
CA HIS A 137 -9.42 -1.12 13.50
C HIS A 137 -10.31 -2.35 13.24
N VAL A 138 -10.29 -2.89 12.01
CA VAL A 138 -11.16 -3.99 11.62
C VAL A 138 -10.89 -5.26 12.41
N MET A 139 -9.63 -5.52 12.73
CA MET A 139 -9.21 -6.71 13.48
C MET A 139 -9.17 -6.50 15.00
N GLY A 140 -9.51 -5.30 15.48
CA GLY A 140 -9.54 -4.98 16.91
C GLY A 140 -8.15 -4.84 17.55
N PHE A 141 -7.13 -4.48 16.76
CA PHE A 141 -5.76 -4.25 17.25
C PHE A 141 -5.53 -2.84 17.80
N CYS A 142 -6.48 -1.94 17.63
CA CYS A 142 -6.52 -0.64 18.28
C CYS A 142 -7.88 -0.41 18.92
N ASP A 143 -7.91 0.43 19.96
CA ASP A 143 -9.15 0.81 20.63
C ASP A 143 -9.90 1.93 19.85
N GLN A 144 -11.12 2.22 20.28
CA GLN A 144 -11.98 3.24 19.63
C GLN A 144 -11.42 4.66 19.81
N ARG A 145 -10.69 4.94 20.89
CA ARG A 145 -10.08 6.27 21.14
C ARG A 145 -8.90 6.49 20.21
N GLU A 146 -8.06 5.49 20.05
CA GLU A 146 -6.92 5.49 19.13
C GLU A 146 -7.37 5.67 17.69
N TYR A 147 -8.43 4.95 17.29
CA TYR A 147 -9.05 5.07 15.98
C TYR A 147 -9.59 6.49 15.72
N ALA A 148 -10.40 7.01 16.63
CA ALA A 148 -10.96 8.36 16.51
C ALA A 148 -9.88 9.44 16.51
N ARG A 149 -8.84 9.27 17.33
CA ARG A 149 -7.67 10.15 17.32
C ARG A 149 -6.96 10.15 15.98
N PHE A 150 -6.72 8.97 15.42
CA PHE A 150 -6.10 8.84 14.11
C PHE A 150 -6.89 9.56 13.01
N LEU A 151 -8.22 9.36 12.95
CA LEU A 151 -9.06 10.01 11.94
C LEU A 151 -9.06 11.55 12.03
N ARG A 152 -8.84 12.10 13.23
CA ARG A 152 -8.71 13.55 13.45
C ARG A 152 -7.30 14.04 13.08
N ASP A 153 -6.26 13.29 13.46
CA ASP A 153 -4.87 13.74 13.37
C ASP A 153 -4.26 13.50 11.97
N ALA A 154 -4.70 12.46 11.23
CA ALA A 154 -4.16 12.10 9.93
C ALA A 154 -4.33 13.21 8.86
N PRO A 155 -5.48 13.88 8.71
CA PRO A 155 -5.62 14.98 7.76
C PRO A 155 -4.64 16.12 8.01
N THR A 156 -4.49 16.53 9.28
CA THR A 156 -3.54 17.58 9.67
C THR A 156 -2.11 17.18 9.36
N PHE A 157 -1.73 15.95 9.72
CA PHE A 157 -0.41 15.40 9.43
C PHE A 157 -0.09 15.44 7.93
N GLU A 158 -1.01 15.02 7.07
CA GLU A 158 -0.81 15.04 5.61
C GLU A 158 -0.75 16.46 5.05
N SER A 159 -1.59 17.37 5.55
CA SER A 159 -1.52 18.79 5.15
C SER A 159 -0.19 19.42 5.55
N GLU A 160 0.35 19.09 6.71
CA GLU A 160 1.68 19.54 7.15
C GLU A 160 2.79 19.00 6.24
N LEU A 161 2.72 17.72 5.83
CA LEU A 161 3.68 17.14 4.88
C LEU A 161 3.67 17.88 3.54
N VAL A 162 2.49 18.19 3.02
CA VAL A 162 2.33 18.93 1.75
C VAL A 162 2.81 20.38 1.91
N ALA A 163 2.45 21.06 3.00
CA ALA A 163 2.89 22.42 3.29
C ALA A 163 4.41 22.51 3.44
N ASP A 164 5.05 21.46 3.96
CA ASP A 164 6.51 21.32 4.03
C ASP A 164 7.16 21.00 2.68
N GLY A 165 6.37 20.91 1.58
CA GLY A 165 6.84 20.73 0.21
C GLY A 165 7.05 19.27 -0.21
N ILE A 166 6.44 18.29 0.48
CA ILE A 166 6.40 16.91 0.04
C ILE A 166 5.27 16.73 -0.99
N THR A 167 5.59 16.22 -2.17
CA THR A 167 4.57 15.78 -3.11
C THR A 167 4.03 14.44 -2.62
N LEU A 168 2.81 14.45 -2.05
CA LEU A 168 2.15 13.27 -1.52
C LEU A 168 1.18 12.69 -2.55
N VAL A 169 1.38 11.42 -2.93
CA VAL A 169 0.47 10.65 -3.79
C VAL A 169 -0.08 9.46 -3.01
N LYS A 170 -1.40 9.36 -2.92
CA LYS A 170 -2.08 8.28 -2.20
C LYS A 170 -2.86 7.40 -3.16
N PHE A 171 -2.51 6.11 -3.18
CA PHE A 171 -3.19 5.10 -3.97
C PHE A 171 -3.99 4.13 -3.10
N TRP A 172 -5.23 3.91 -3.51
CA TRP A 172 -6.04 2.80 -3.04
C TRP A 172 -6.22 1.77 -4.16
N LEU A 173 -5.54 0.62 -4.07
CA LEU A 173 -5.71 -0.47 -5.02
C LEU A 173 -6.96 -1.28 -4.65
N SER A 174 -7.97 -1.23 -5.51
CA SER A 174 -9.23 -1.92 -5.33
C SER A 174 -9.26 -3.22 -6.14
N VAL A 175 -9.76 -4.28 -5.53
CA VAL A 175 -9.97 -5.60 -6.17
C VAL A 175 -11.35 -6.11 -5.79
N SER A 176 -12.05 -6.80 -6.69
CA SER A 176 -13.33 -7.43 -6.36
C SER A 176 -13.16 -8.58 -5.37
N ARG A 177 -14.22 -8.91 -4.63
CA ARG A 177 -14.20 -9.98 -3.62
C ARG A 177 -13.81 -11.33 -4.22
N THR A 178 -14.38 -11.67 -5.37
CA THR A 178 -14.08 -12.94 -6.05
C THR A 178 -12.66 -12.99 -6.61
N GLU A 179 -12.15 -11.91 -7.15
CA GLU A 179 -10.77 -11.86 -7.64
C GLU A 179 -9.77 -11.90 -6.47
N GLN A 180 -10.09 -11.27 -5.32
CA GLN A 180 -9.29 -11.38 -4.11
C GLN A 180 -9.21 -12.84 -3.63
N LEU A 181 -10.38 -13.52 -3.53
CA LEU A 181 -10.44 -14.93 -3.15
C LEU A 181 -9.61 -15.80 -4.10
N ARG A 182 -9.75 -15.60 -5.42
CA ARG A 182 -8.92 -16.30 -6.40
C ARG A 182 -7.43 -16.09 -6.15
N ARG A 183 -7.02 -14.86 -5.79
CA ARG A 183 -5.62 -14.55 -5.50
C ARG A 183 -5.13 -15.19 -4.21
N PHE A 184 -5.99 -15.36 -3.20
CA PHE A 184 -5.66 -16.11 -2.00
C PHE A 184 -5.50 -17.60 -2.29
N VAL A 185 -6.38 -18.17 -3.10
CA VAL A 185 -6.23 -19.57 -3.57
C VAL A 185 -4.92 -19.75 -4.34
N ASP A 186 -4.57 -18.82 -5.23
CA ASP A 186 -3.28 -18.83 -5.94
C ASP A 186 -2.06 -18.75 -4.99
N ARG A 187 -2.16 -17.96 -3.90
CA ARG A 187 -1.09 -17.89 -2.89
C ARG A 187 -0.98 -19.16 -2.08
N TYR A 188 -2.10 -19.75 -1.70
CA TYR A 188 -2.15 -20.98 -0.93
C TYR A 188 -1.51 -22.16 -1.70
N THR A 189 -1.79 -22.26 -3.00
CA THR A 189 -1.34 -23.38 -3.85
C THR A 189 0.07 -23.25 -4.37
N ASP A 190 0.61 -22.01 -4.48
CA ASP A 190 1.95 -21.76 -5.00
C ASP A 190 2.96 -21.67 -3.84
N PRO A 191 3.88 -22.65 -3.67
CA PRO A 191 4.86 -22.66 -2.59
C PRO A 191 5.70 -21.38 -2.52
N VAL A 192 6.02 -20.77 -3.68
CA VAL A 192 6.80 -19.52 -3.78
C VAL A 192 6.01 -18.30 -3.31
N LYS A 193 4.68 -18.40 -3.22
CA LYS A 193 3.79 -17.30 -2.81
C LYS A 193 3.13 -17.53 -1.46
N ARG A 194 3.20 -18.73 -0.92
CA ARG A 194 2.52 -19.13 0.33
C ARG A 194 2.90 -18.23 1.51
N TRP A 195 4.16 -17.81 1.60
CA TRP A 195 4.63 -16.90 2.64
C TRP A 195 3.92 -15.53 2.65
N LYS A 196 3.23 -15.15 1.56
CA LYS A 196 2.41 -13.93 1.46
C LYS A 196 1.01 -14.09 2.04
N LEU A 197 0.65 -15.26 2.47
CA LEU A 197 -0.65 -15.55 3.05
C LEU A 197 -0.49 -15.65 4.57
N SER A 198 -0.82 -14.58 5.26
CA SER A 198 -0.77 -14.51 6.73
C SER A 198 -2.07 -15.02 7.37
N PRO A 199 -2.06 -15.39 8.66
CA PRO A 199 -3.29 -15.66 9.41
C PRO A 199 -4.29 -14.50 9.37
N VAL A 200 -3.82 -13.26 9.35
CA VAL A 200 -4.66 -12.06 9.24
C VAL A 200 -5.34 -12.00 7.88
N ASP A 201 -4.64 -12.35 6.78
CA ASP A 201 -5.27 -12.42 5.45
C ASP A 201 -6.43 -13.42 5.42
N LEU A 202 -6.29 -14.56 6.09
CA LEU A 202 -7.36 -15.57 6.18
C LEU A 202 -8.53 -15.07 7.03
N ALA A 203 -8.25 -14.46 8.18
CA ALA A 203 -9.28 -13.90 9.06
C ALA A 203 -10.01 -12.70 8.42
N SER A 204 -9.39 -12.02 7.45
CA SER A 204 -10.00 -10.89 6.74
C SER A 204 -11.08 -11.30 5.72
N LEU A 205 -11.13 -12.58 5.34
CA LEU A 205 -12.09 -13.06 4.33
C LEU A 205 -13.55 -12.88 4.74
N ASP A 206 -13.86 -13.05 6.02
CA ASP A 206 -15.20 -12.89 6.58
C ASP A 206 -15.50 -11.43 6.98
N ARG A 207 -14.53 -10.53 6.82
CA ARG A 207 -14.61 -9.12 7.21
C ARG A 207 -14.67 -8.15 6.01
N TRP A 208 -15.06 -8.66 4.84
CA TRP A 208 -15.08 -7.85 3.61
C TRP A 208 -15.83 -6.53 3.78
N ASP A 209 -17.04 -6.58 4.36
CA ASP A 209 -17.90 -5.40 4.54
C ASP A 209 -17.35 -4.45 5.60
N ASP A 210 -16.68 -4.99 6.64
CA ASP A 210 -15.98 -4.18 7.65
C ASP A 210 -14.85 -3.37 7.01
N TYR A 211 -14.05 -4.01 6.16
CA TYR A 211 -13.00 -3.33 5.40
C TYR A 211 -13.55 -2.31 4.40
N ALA A 212 -14.70 -2.59 3.78
CA ALA A 212 -15.36 -1.64 2.89
C ALA A 212 -15.82 -0.39 3.67
N ARG A 213 -16.47 -0.58 4.82
CA ARG A 213 -16.87 0.53 5.71
C ARG A 213 -15.67 1.32 6.22
N ALA A 214 -14.60 0.65 6.65
CA ALA A 214 -13.37 1.29 7.10
C ALA A 214 -12.74 2.15 6.00
N ARG A 215 -12.67 1.65 4.76
CA ARG A 215 -12.23 2.43 3.59
C ARG A 215 -13.07 3.68 3.38
N ASP A 216 -14.39 3.56 3.43
CA ASP A 216 -15.29 4.69 3.17
C ASP A 216 -15.15 5.78 4.24
N VAL A 217 -14.89 5.37 5.50
CA VAL A 217 -14.56 6.32 6.58
C VAL A 217 -13.22 7.00 6.31
N VAL A 218 -12.18 6.24 5.92
CA VAL A 218 -10.87 6.81 5.55
C VAL A 218 -11.03 7.86 4.45
N PHE A 219 -11.72 7.56 3.37
CA PHE A 219 -11.92 8.50 2.27
C PHE A 219 -12.65 9.76 2.72
N ARG A 220 -13.73 9.64 3.49
CA ARG A 220 -14.47 10.81 4.00
C ARG A 220 -13.63 11.75 4.85
N HIS A 221 -12.65 11.23 5.60
CA HIS A 221 -11.85 12.05 6.52
C HIS A 221 -10.56 12.55 5.89
N THR A 222 -10.03 11.84 4.90
CA THR A 222 -8.66 12.07 4.42
C THR A 222 -8.55 12.27 2.90
N ASP A 223 -9.67 12.40 2.17
CA ASP A 223 -9.64 12.80 0.76
C ASP A 223 -9.52 14.33 0.66
N LEU A 224 -8.32 14.83 0.86
CA LEU A 224 -8.02 16.26 0.93
C LEU A 224 -7.72 16.82 -0.46
N PRO A 225 -8.05 18.10 -0.74
CA PRO A 225 -7.73 18.74 -2.03
C PRO A 225 -6.23 18.67 -2.38
N ASP A 226 -5.36 18.88 -1.39
CA ASP A 226 -3.91 18.91 -1.58
C ASP A 226 -3.28 17.51 -1.57
N ALA A 227 -3.96 16.53 -1.00
CA ALA A 227 -3.56 15.14 -0.93
C ALA A 227 -4.74 14.20 -1.22
N PRO A 228 -5.30 14.20 -2.43
CA PRO A 228 -6.46 13.39 -2.77
C PRO A 228 -6.11 11.91 -2.87
N TRP A 229 -7.09 11.06 -2.55
CA TRP A 229 -7.01 9.64 -2.85
C TRP A 229 -7.22 9.37 -4.34
N THR A 230 -6.41 8.45 -4.84
CA THR A 230 -6.57 7.91 -6.20
C THR A 230 -6.88 6.43 -6.11
N VAL A 231 -8.08 6.06 -6.52
CA VAL A 231 -8.52 4.66 -6.55
C VAL A 231 -8.12 4.02 -7.87
N ILE A 232 -7.50 2.82 -7.78
CA ILE A 232 -7.07 2.04 -8.94
C ILE A 232 -7.75 0.69 -8.93
N LYS A 233 -8.59 0.40 -9.94
CA LYS A 233 -9.20 -0.91 -10.14
C LYS A 233 -8.13 -1.91 -10.58
N SER A 234 -7.83 -2.89 -9.75
CA SER A 234 -6.68 -3.76 -9.93
C SER A 234 -7.00 -5.22 -10.28
N ASN A 235 -8.23 -5.53 -10.71
CA ASN A 235 -8.57 -6.88 -11.18
C ASN A 235 -7.65 -7.31 -12.34
N ASP A 236 -7.33 -6.41 -13.27
CA ASP A 236 -6.19 -6.58 -14.18
C ASP A 236 -4.96 -5.85 -13.63
N LYS A 237 -4.03 -6.62 -13.06
CA LYS A 237 -2.78 -6.08 -12.50
C LYS A 237 -1.90 -5.33 -13.50
N LYS A 238 -2.02 -5.63 -14.80
CA LYS A 238 -1.22 -4.96 -15.83
C LYS A 238 -1.72 -3.54 -16.04
N ARG A 239 -3.04 -3.37 -16.26
CA ARG A 239 -3.66 -2.04 -16.39
C ARG A 239 -3.46 -1.20 -15.14
N ALA A 240 -3.66 -1.78 -13.94
CA ALA A 240 -3.47 -1.09 -12.68
C ALA A 240 -2.03 -0.55 -12.50
N ARG A 241 -1.01 -1.31 -12.87
CA ARG A 241 0.40 -0.89 -12.78
C ARG A 241 0.71 0.26 -13.72
N LEU A 242 0.23 0.19 -14.97
CA LEU A 242 0.41 1.28 -15.93
C LEU A 242 -0.32 2.54 -15.47
N ALA A 243 -1.56 2.39 -14.98
CA ALA A 243 -2.35 3.52 -14.47
C ALA A 243 -1.67 4.21 -13.30
N ALA A 244 -1.13 3.45 -12.33
CA ALA A 244 -0.38 4.00 -11.20
C ALA A 244 0.86 4.78 -11.64
N MET A 245 1.67 4.22 -12.56
CA MET A 245 2.86 4.90 -13.09
C MET A 245 2.50 6.18 -13.84
N ARG A 246 1.50 6.11 -14.73
CA ARG A 246 1.00 7.30 -15.46
C ARG A 246 0.51 8.39 -14.53
N HIS A 247 -0.23 8.00 -13.48
CA HIS A 247 -0.76 8.97 -12.51
C HIS A 247 0.37 9.73 -11.81
N VAL A 248 1.41 9.05 -11.31
CA VAL A 248 2.55 9.73 -10.68
C VAL A 248 3.26 10.64 -11.68
N LEU A 249 3.58 10.11 -12.88
CA LEU A 249 4.29 10.86 -13.92
C LEU A 249 3.49 12.06 -14.43
N SER A 250 2.16 11.97 -14.48
CA SER A 250 1.31 13.10 -14.90
C SER A 250 1.27 14.22 -13.86
N ARG A 251 1.37 13.90 -12.57
CA ARG A 251 1.33 14.86 -11.47
C ARG A 251 2.66 15.55 -11.17
N CYS A 252 3.77 14.98 -11.62
CA CYS A 252 5.10 15.55 -11.38
C CYS A 252 5.60 16.28 -12.62
N ASP A 253 6.17 17.45 -12.41
CA ASP A 253 6.93 18.16 -13.46
C ASP A 253 8.40 17.75 -13.35
N TYR A 254 8.98 17.38 -14.49
CA TYR A 254 10.38 16.97 -14.59
C TYR A 254 10.94 17.23 -15.99
N GLU A 255 12.25 17.44 -16.05
CA GLU A 255 12.98 17.71 -17.28
C GLU A 255 12.90 16.53 -18.26
N GLY A 256 12.65 16.85 -19.53
CA GLY A 256 12.59 15.86 -20.62
C GLY A 256 11.37 14.94 -20.57
N LYS A 257 10.30 15.35 -19.88
CA LYS A 257 9.02 14.62 -19.82
C LYS A 257 8.42 14.46 -21.22
N ASP A 258 8.22 13.21 -21.62
CA ASP A 258 7.49 12.90 -22.85
C ASP A 258 6.00 12.78 -22.54
N VAL A 259 5.25 13.85 -22.83
CA VAL A 259 3.81 13.92 -22.53
C VAL A 259 2.98 12.91 -23.32
N VAL A 260 3.47 12.46 -24.48
CA VAL A 260 2.80 11.43 -25.31
C VAL A 260 2.95 10.05 -24.67
N VAL A 261 4.14 9.72 -24.23
CA VAL A 261 4.44 8.45 -23.51
C VAL A 261 3.71 8.39 -22.17
N VAL A 262 3.77 9.46 -21.40
CA VAL A 262 3.07 9.54 -20.10
C VAL A 262 1.57 9.41 -20.31
N GLY A 263 1.00 10.18 -21.25
CA GLY A 263 -0.42 10.20 -21.54
C GLY A 263 -1.28 10.54 -20.31
N VAL A 264 -2.58 10.30 -20.44
CA VAL A 264 -3.56 10.48 -19.36
C VAL A 264 -3.82 9.11 -18.70
N PRO A 265 -3.88 9.02 -17.37
CA PRO A 265 -4.34 7.80 -16.71
C PRO A 265 -5.75 7.42 -17.22
N ASP A 266 -5.96 6.13 -17.49
CA ASP A 266 -7.24 5.60 -17.95
C ASP A 266 -8.32 5.85 -16.89
N PRO A 267 -9.34 6.69 -17.15
CA PRO A 267 -10.35 7.07 -16.15
C PRO A 267 -11.27 5.92 -15.74
N LEU A 268 -11.34 4.86 -16.52
CA LEU A 268 -12.08 3.65 -16.17
C LEU A 268 -11.35 2.79 -15.13
N ILE A 269 -10.03 2.96 -15.02
CA ILE A 269 -9.15 2.21 -14.12
C ILE A 269 -8.68 3.06 -12.95
N CYS A 270 -8.39 4.34 -13.19
CA CYS A 270 -7.74 5.24 -12.24
C CYS A 270 -8.58 6.53 -12.13
N GLY A 271 -9.07 6.82 -10.94
CA GLY A 271 -9.89 8.01 -10.71
C GLY A 271 -9.92 8.43 -9.25
N PRO A 272 -10.53 9.57 -8.92
CA PRO A 272 -10.71 10.02 -7.55
C PRO A 272 -11.58 9.05 -6.75
N ALA A 273 -11.43 9.03 -5.43
CA ALA A 273 -12.15 8.12 -4.54
C ALA A 273 -13.69 8.19 -4.76
N ARG A 274 -14.25 9.40 -4.83
CA ARG A 274 -15.71 9.61 -4.99
C ARG A 274 -16.29 9.09 -6.29
N VAL A 275 -15.54 9.14 -7.39
CA VAL A 275 -15.97 8.62 -8.70
C VAL A 275 -15.94 7.10 -8.72
N ALA A 276 -14.94 6.48 -8.10
CA ALA A 276 -14.85 5.03 -8.04
C ALA A 276 -15.96 4.41 -7.19
N GLU A 277 -16.43 5.10 -6.14
CA GLU A 277 -17.58 4.68 -5.32
C GLU A 277 -18.90 4.81 -6.07
N SER A 278 -19.09 5.89 -6.83
CA SER A 278 -20.33 6.10 -7.61
C SER A 278 -20.43 5.17 -8.82
N ALA A 279 -19.33 4.61 -9.32
CA ALA A 279 -19.33 3.61 -10.38
C ALA A 279 -19.62 2.18 -9.89
N ALA A 280 -19.71 1.95 -8.58
CA ALA A 280 -20.36 0.76 -8.05
C ALA A 280 -21.87 0.89 -8.33
N PRO A 281 -22.52 -0.07 -9.02
CA PRO A 281 -23.98 -0.05 -9.15
C PRO A 281 -24.53 0.03 -7.71
N GLY A 282 -25.42 1.02 -7.50
CA GLY A 282 -26.04 1.24 -6.21
C GLY A 282 -26.56 -0.08 -5.65
N LEU A 283 -26.30 -0.30 -4.38
CA LEU A 283 -27.11 -1.15 -3.57
C LEU A 283 -28.52 -0.50 -3.58
N SER A 284 -29.28 -0.70 -4.66
CA SER A 284 -30.71 -0.61 -4.59
C SER A 284 -31.13 -1.74 -3.65
N ASP A 285 -31.83 -1.39 -2.60
CA ASP A 285 -32.62 -2.31 -1.78
C ASP A 285 -33.43 -3.23 -2.70
N SER A 286 -32.88 -4.34 -3.09
CA SER A 286 -33.62 -5.44 -3.65
C SER A 286 -32.93 -6.73 -3.26
N ALA A 287 -33.58 -7.41 -2.34
CA ALA A 287 -33.39 -8.78 -1.94
C ALA A 287 -32.00 -9.09 -1.39
N ALA A 288 -31.93 -9.22 -0.10
CA ALA A 288 -31.01 -10.10 0.59
C ALA A 288 -31.07 -11.49 -0.06
N ALA A 289 -30.37 -11.66 -1.17
CA ALA A 289 -29.93 -12.98 -1.56
C ALA A 289 -28.89 -13.33 -0.49
N GLU A 290 -29.33 -14.16 0.44
CA GLU A 290 -28.46 -14.86 1.37
C GLU A 290 -27.32 -15.47 0.55
N SER A 291 -26.19 -14.78 0.48
CA SER A 291 -24.98 -15.34 -0.10
C SER A 291 -24.59 -16.47 0.85
N GLU A 292 -24.86 -17.72 0.41
CA GLU A 292 -24.37 -18.89 1.12
C GLU A 292 -22.91 -18.65 1.54
N PRO A 293 -22.56 -18.95 2.79
CA PRO A 293 -21.19 -18.80 3.25
C PRO A 293 -20.28 -19.57 2.32
N VAL A 294 -19.30 -18.90 1.73
CA VAL A 294 -18.24 -19.55 0.95
C VAL A 294 -17.56 -20.53 1.89
N ILE A 295 -17.82 -21.83 1.72
CA ILE A 295 -17.30 -22.87 2.60
C ILE A 295 -15.79 -23.00 2.36
N LEU A 296 -15.01 -22.07 2.91
CA LEU A 296 -13.56 -22.20 3.05
C LEU A 296 -13.17 -23.14 4.20
N THR A 297 -14.12 -23.62 4.97
CA THR A 297 -13.94 -24.57 6.09
C THR A 297 -13.40 -25.95 5.68
N ARG A 298 -13.17 -26.19 4.40
CA ARG A 298 -12.53 -27.42 3.89
C ARG A 298 -11.13 -27.22 3.29
N ILE A 299 -10.50 -26.07 3.48
CA ILE A 299 -9.06 -25.98 3.26
C ILE A 299 -8.44 -26.52 4.56
N PRO A 300 -7.80 -27.71 4.56
CA PRO A 300 -7.12 -28.18 5.76
C PRO A 300 -6.13 -27.10 6.15
N ALA A 301 -6.17 -26.67 7.41
CA ALA A 301 -5.15 -25.80 7.95
C ALA A 301 -3.80 -26.41 7.55
N PRO A 302 -2.88 -25.65 6.92
CA PRO A 302 -1.55 -26.15 6.73
C PRO A 302 -1.06 -26.52 8.11
N ALA A 303 -0.57 -27.74 8.27
CA ALA A 303 0.27 -28.07 9.42
C ALA A 303 1.40 -27.04 9.34
N LEU A 304 1.26 -25.96 10.11
CA LEU A 304 2.33 -25.08 10.50
C LEU A 304 3.17 -25.96 11.43
N THR A 305 3.96 -26.87 10.84
CA THR A 305 5.16 -27.32 11.52
C THR A 305 5.91 -26.04 11.79
N ALA A 306 5.92 -25.69 13.07
CA ALA A 306 6.85 -24.76 13.65
C ALA A 306 8.21 -25.03 12.98
N VAL A 307 8.61 -24.17 12.06
CA VAL A 307 10.02 -23.96 11.82
C VAL A 307 10.43 -23.17 13.04
N GLU A 308 10.84 -23.94 13.97
CA GLU A 308 11.46 -23.78 15.22
C GLU A 308 12.22 -22.48 15.33
N ALA A 309 11.82 -21.72 16.30
CA ALA A 309 12.71 -20.91 17.10
C ALA A 309 13.65 -21.88 17.90
N GLU A 310 14.50 -22.61 17.21
CA GLU A 310 15.66 -23.30 17.76
C GLU A 310 16.87 -22.84 16.95
N ASP A 311 17.67 -22.07 17.57
CA ASP A 311 19.10 -21.94 17.49
C ASP A 311 19.63 -20.52 17.66
N VAL A 312 19.34 -19.92 18.80
CA VAL A 312 20.24 -18.92 19.37
C VAL A 312 20.44 -19.24 20.86
N SER A 313 20.97 -20.42 21.14
CA SER A 313 21.62 -20.69 22.42
C SER A 313 22.46 -21.96 22.32
N ARG A 314 23.64 -21.84 21.76
CA ARG A 314 24.85 -22.67 22.05
C ARG A 314 25.94 -22.34 21.04
N SER A 315 26.89 -21.58 21.52
CA SER A 315 28.31 -21.89 21.43
C SER A 315 29.12 -20.69 21.89
N ASP A 316 29.31 -20.59 23.19
CA ASP A 316 30.56 -20.14 23.74
C ASP A 316 31.59 -21.26 23.53
N GLU A 317 32.57 -21.00 22.67
CA GLU A 317 33.94 -21.49 22.77
C GLU A 317 34.77 -20.83 21.66
N SER A 318 35.62 -19.91 22.09
CA SER A 318 36.73 -19.34 21.32
C SER A 318 37.84 -20.40 21.12
N PRO A 319 38.70 -20.32 20.05
CA PRO A 319 39.86 -19.46 20.22
C PRO A 319 40.38 -18.76 18.97
N GLY A 320 41.11 -17.66 19.13
CA GLY A 320 42.04 -17.15 18.15
C GLY A 320 41.89 -15.67 17.81
N GLY A 321 42.69 -14.81 18.43
CA GLY A 321 42.65 -13.37 18.31
C GLY A 321 43.03 -12.83 16.94
N VAL A 322 42.35 -11.74 16.53
CA VAL A 322 42.87 -10.71 15.61
C VAL A 322 42.41 -9.35 16.12
N ALA A 323 43.33 -8.41 16.10
CA ALA A 323 43.32 -7.10 16.74
C ALA A 323 42.10 -6.22 16.35
N THR A 324 41.45 -5.68 17.37
CA THR A 324 40.42 -4.64 17.27
C THR A 324 41.07 -3.26 17.09
N ARG A 325 40.68 -2.56 16.00
CA ARG A 325 40.87 -1.12 15.88
C ARG A 325 39.78 -0.39 16.67
N PRO A 326 40.09 0.71 17.39
CA PRO A 326 39.12 1.41 18.20
C PRO A 326 38.12 2.20 17.32
N ALA A 327 36.84 2.12 17.68
CA ALA A 327 35.77 2.90 17.12
C ALA A 327 35.95 4.40 17.37
N ARG A 328 35.86 5.22 16.31
CA ARG A 328 35.79 6.68 16.42
C ARG A 328 34.44 7.05 17.03
N SER A 329 34.51 7.79 18.15
CA SER A 329 33.37 8.46 18.77
C SER A 329 32.71 9.46 17.81
N LEU A 330 31.40 9.33 17.62
CA LEU A 330 30.58 10.33 16.94
C LEU A 330 30.36 11.54 17.84
N PRO A 331 30.30 12.78 17.30
CA PRO A 331 30.05 13.97 18.09
C PRO A 331 28.62 13.98 18.64
N VAL A 332 28.53 14.33 19.92
CA VAL A 332 27.26 14.57 20.62
C VAL A 332 26.69 15.90 20.11
N PHE A 333 25.51 15.87 19.53
CA PHE A 333 24.77 17.07 19.17
C PHE A 333 24.06 17.61 20.44
N GLU A 334 24.44 18.81 20.88
CA GLU A 334 23.67 19.55 21.86
C GLU A 334 22.38 20.12 21.24
N PRO A 335 21.24 20.09 21.94
CA PRO A 335 20.01 20.68 21.44
C PRO A 335 20.10 22.21 21.46
N ALA A 336 19.66 22.85 20.37
CA ALA A 336 19.54 24.29 20.26
C ALA A 336 18.59 24.88 21.33
N PRO A 337 18.85 26.07 21.86
CA PRO A 337 18.02 26.67 22.91
C PRO A 337 16.64 27.02 22.39
N ALA A 338 15.62 26.80 23.22
CA ALA A 338 14.23 27.13 22.97
C ALA A 338 14.06 28.64 22.73
N LEU A 339 13.41 29.01 21.61
CA LEU A 339 12.98 30.34 21.32
C LEU A 339 11.88 30.78 22.31
N ALA A 340 12.11 31.88 23.03
CA ALA A 340 11.14 32.49 23.93
C ALA A 340 9.93 33.07 23.16
N PRO A 341 8.73 33.10 23.75
CA PRO A 341 7.54 33.61 23.10
C PRO A 341 7.65 35.13 22.90
N MET A 342 7.47 35.59 21.66
CA MET A 342 7.33 37.02 21.32
C MET A 342 5.99 37.55 21.87
N ALA A 343 6.08 38.49 22.78
CA ALA A 343 4.94 39.22 23.29
C ALA A 343 4.38 40.15 22.19
N LEU A 344 3.11 40.00 21.86
CA LEU A 344 2.32 40.94 21.08
C LEU A 344 2.14 42.20 21.90
N ARG A 345 2.74 43.33 21.47
CA ARG A 345 2.37 44.64 21.92
C ARG A 345 1.09 45.10 21.19
N ALA A 346 0.07 45.35 21.95
CA ALA A 346 -1.07 46.14 21.52
C ALA A 346 -0.66 47.61 21.54
N ASP A 347 -0.66 48.26 20.40
CA ASP A 347 -0.66 49.75 20.35
C ASP A 347 -2.09 50.17 20.06
N ALA A 348 -2.62 50.92 21.05
CA ALA A 348 -3.83 51.72 20.94
C ALA A 348 -3.45 53.09 20.35
N GLY A 349 -4.23 53.52 19.37
CA GLY A 349 -4.17 54.84 18.75
C GLY A 349 -5.21 54.96 17.66
#